data_db86b52f5783965cb5ab694185bafac3
#
_entry.id   db86b52f5783965cb5ab694185bafac3
#
_cell.length_a   1.000
_cell.length_b   1.000
_cell.length_c   1.000
_cell.angle_alpha   90.00
_cell.angle_beta   90.00
_cell.angle_gamma   90.00
#
_symmetry.space_group_name_H-M   'P 1'
#
loop_
_entity.id
_entity.type
_entity.pdbx_description
1 polymer ?
#
loop_
_entity_poly.entity_id
_entity_poly.type
_entity_poly.pdbx_seq_one_letter_code
_entity_poly.pdbx_strand_id
1 'polypeptide(L)'
;MSAAEPFFATRLPRLVMFDLEGTLVDSVPDLTAAGDSMLASLGRRPAGIEKVRQWIGNGARVLVRRALAGSIEHDGIGEEETEAALALFMEAYADSHALTEVYPGVVDTLRWLKRNGVEMALITNKPERFVAPLLDEMKLGRYFRWIIGGDTLPQQKPDPAALLFVMKMAGIEPEDALFVGDSRNDVLAAKAAGVRCAALTYGYNHGRPIAEEAPTLVIDNLRDLLPCADQAAEIVLPDDSLSPSDQRDQAVAVSKLWMKVIKALARWRWRA
;
A
#
# COMPACT_ATOMS: atom_id res chain seq x y z
N MET A 1 -26.45 2.69 20.17
CA MET A 1 -25.26 2.24 19.43
C MET A 1 -24.08 2.59 20.30
N SER A 2 -23.42 1.60 20.92
CA SER A 2 -22.22 1.83 21.73
C SER A 2 -21.12 2.35 20.80
N ALA A 3 -20.52 3.51 21.12
CA ALA A 3 -19.33 3.96 20.42
C ALA A 3 -18.27 2.86 20.61
N ALA A 4 -17.76 2.30 19.51
CA ALA A 4 -16.67 1.35 19.56
C ALA A 4 -15.49 2.05 20.25
N GLU A 5 -14.92 1.41 21.28
CA GLU A 5 -13.70 1.93 21.90
C GLU A 5 -12.63 2.08 20.82
N PRO A 6 -11.89 3.20 20.78
CA PRO A 6 -10.86 3.40 19.77
C PRO A 6 -9.85 2.25 19.85
N PHE A 7 -9.46 1.73 18.71
CA PHE A 7 -8.59 0.55 18.59
C PHE A 7 -7.28 0.69 19.38
N PHE A 8 -6.78 1.92 19.54
CA PHE A 8 -5.57 2.23 20.31
C PHE A 8 -5.83 2.67 21.75
N ALA A 9 -7.07 2.55 22.27
CA ALA A 9 -7.39 3.03 23.62
C ALA A 9 -6.60 2.33 24.75
N THR A 10 -6.20 1.07 24.56
CA THR A 10 -5.52 0.28 25.58
C THR A 10 -4.01 0.16 25.38
N ARG A 11 -3.53 0.10 24.13
CA ARG A 11 -2.10 -0.03 23.81
C ARG A 11 -1.84 0.34 22.35
N LEU A 12 -0.87 1.24 22.13
CA LEU A 12 -0.37 1.54 20.79
C LEU A 12 0.44 0.35 20.25
N PRO A 13 0.28 -0.01 18.97
CA PRO A 13 1.23 -0.90 18.31
C PRO A 13 2.60 -0.21 18.23
N ARG A 14 3.65 -0.99 18.20
CA ARG A 14 5.00 -0.48 17.97
C ARG A 14 5.29 -0.26 16.49
N LEU A 15 4.58 -1.00 15.62
CA LEU A 15 4.68 -0.93 14.17
C LEU A 15 3.30 -0.92 13.54
N VAL A 16 3.06 0.04 12.65
CA VAL A 16 1.90 0.02 11.73
C VAL A 16 2.41 -0.08 10.30
N MET A 17 1.96 -1.10 9.62
CA MET A 17 2.24 -1.31 8.19
C MET A 17 0.99 -0.94 7.40
N PHE A 18 1.14 -0.26 6.27
CA PHE A 18 0.04 0.23 5.45
C PHE A 18 0.15 -0.29 4.02
N ASP A 19 -0.97 -0.63 3.41
CA ASP A 19 -1.06 -0.62 1.95
C ASP A 19 -1.12 0.82 1.43
N LEU A 20 -1.02 0.99 0.12
CA LEU A 20 -0.99 2.29 -0.56
C LEU A 20 -2.30 2.60 -1.28
N GLU A 21 -2.60 1.85 -2.35
CA GLU A 21 -3.71 2.10 -3.27
C GLU A 21 -5.03 1.59 -2.68
N GLY A 22 -6.02 2.46 -2.49
CA GLY A 22 -7.27 2.13 -1.79
C GLY A 22 -7.19 2.27 -0.27
N THR A 23 -6.00 2.45 0.28
CA THR A 23 -5.76 2.64 1.72
C THR A 23 -5.32 4.06 2.05
N LEU A 24 -4.24 4.55 1.45
CA LEU A 24 -3.70 5.89 1.67
C LEU A 24 -4.08 6.86 0.55
N VAL A 25 -4.17 6.36 -0.68
CA VAL A 25 -4.47 7.17 -1.86
C VAL A 25 -5.53 6.52 -2.76
N ASP A 26 -6.36 7.34 -3.39
CA ASP A 26 -7.22 6.96 -4.52
C ASP A 26 -6.46 7.17 -5.83
N SER A 27 -5.89 6.11 -6.37
CA SER A 27 -5.15 6.11 -7.64
C SER A 27 -5.97 5.56 -8.82
N VAL A 28 -7.24 5.20 -8.60
CA VAL A 28 -8.11 4.66 -9.66
C VAL A 28 -8.18 5.55 -10.88
N PRO A 29 -8.31 6.90 -10.76
CA PRO A 29 -8.39 7.75 -11.94
C PRO A 29 -7.15 7.66 -12.84
N ASP A 30 -5.94 7.70 -12.28
CA ASP A 30 -4.70 7.59 -13.04
C ASP A 30 -4.49 6.19 -13.62
N LEU A 31 -4.80 5.14 -12.86
CA LEU A 31 -4.74 3.77 -13.33
C LEU A 31 -5.74 3.51 -14.46
N THR A 32 -6.92 4.17 -14.40
CA THR A 32 -7.92 4.12 -15.48
C THR A 32 -7.41 4.81 -16.73
N ALA A 33 -6.85 6.02 -16.60
CA ALA A 33 -6.30 6.77 -17.73
C ALA A 33 -5.20 5.97 -18.45
N ALA A 34 -4.28 5.38 -17.68
CA ALA A 34 -3.20 4.55 -18.24
C ALA A 34 -3.74 3.26 -18.89
N GLY A 35 -4.70 2.59 -18.25
CA GLY A 35 -5.33 1.38 -18.79
C GLY A 35 -6.11 1.64 -20.07
N ASP A 36 -6.87 2.73 -20.11
CA ASP A 36 -7.64 3.11 -21.30
C ASP A 36 -6.73 3.59 -22.43
N SER A 37 -5.62 4.28 -22.14
CA SER A 37 -4.59 4.64 -23.11
C SER A 37 -3.93 3.40 -23.74
N MET A 38 -3.54 2.42 -22.90
CA MET A 38 -3.02 1.13 -23.35
C MET A 38 -4.03 0.42 -24.27
N LEU A 39 -5.31 0.33 -23.85
CA LEU A 39 -6.35 -0.33 -24.65
C LEU A 39 -6.56 0.37 -26.00
N ALA A 40 -6.57 1.72 -26.02
CA ALA A 40 -6.68 2.51 -27.24
C ALA A 40 -5.52 2.25 -28.20
N SER A 41 -4.28 2.17 -27.69
CA SER A 41 -3.09 1.84 -28.48
C SER A 41 -3.17 0.45 -29.15
N LEU A 42 -3.94 -0.47 -28.53
CA LEU A 42 -4.22 -1.81 -29.05
C LEU A 42 -5.50 -1.88 -29.91
N GLY A 43 -6.13 -0.73 -30.23
CA GLY A 43 -7.37 -0.67 -31.01
C GLY A 43 -8.60 -1.21 -30.25
N ARG A 44 -8.52 -1.31 -28.92
CA ARG A 44 -9.61 -1.81 -28.05
C ARG A 44 -10.40 -0.64 -27.44
N ARG A 45 -11.63 -0.93 -26.98
CA ARG A 45 -12.48 0.07 -26.31
C ARG A 45 -11.97 0.32 -24.90
N PRO A 46 -12.05 1.57 -24.39
CA PRO A 46 -11.77 1.89 -23.01
C PRO A 46 -12.55 1.01 -22.02
N ALA A 47 -11.93 0.67 -20.91
CA ALA A 47 -12.56 -0.10 -19.84
C ALA A 47 -13.45 0.77 -18.96
N GLY A 48 -12.99 1.99 -18.65
CA GLY A 48 -13.63 2.93 -17.77
C GLY A 48 -13.42 2.65 -16.28
N ILE A 49 -13.65 3.68 -15.48
CA ILE A 49 -13.28 3.73 -14.06
C ILE A 49 -13.94 2.63 -13.21
N GLU A 50 -15.20 2.30 -13.47
CA GLU A 50 -15.95 1.32 -12.69
C GLU A 50 -15.37 -0.10 -12.80
N LYS A 51 -14.90 -0.47 -13.98
CA LYS A 51 -14.25 -1.78 -14.17
C LYS A 51 -12.84 -1.78 -13.60
N VAL A 52 -12.07 -0.73 -13.87
CA VAL A 52 -10.69 -0.62 -13.37
C VAL A 52 -10.66 -0.67 -11.85
N ARG A 53 -11.57 0.01 -11.16
CA ARG A 53 -11.74 -0.05 -9.69
C ARG A 53 -11.88 -1.50 -9.18
N GLN A 54 -12.58 -2.36 -9.91
CA GLN A 54 -12.74 -3.77 -9.53
C GLN A 54 -11.52 -4.63 -9.86
N TRP A 55 -10.64 -4.17 -10.73
CA TRP A 55 -9.49 -4.93 -11.22
C TRP A 55 -8.19 -4.67 -10.46
N ILE A 56 -8.11 -3.58 -9.69
CA ILE A 56 -6.93 -3.18 -8.91
C ILE A 56 -6.70 -4.12 -7.72
N GLY A 57 -5.46 -4.14 -7.20
CA GLY A 57 -5.07 -4.81 -5.96
C GLY A 57 -4.06 -5.97 -6.14
N ASN A 58 -3.94 -6.53 -7.36
CA ASN A 58 -3.04 -7.65 -7.64
C ASN A 58 -1.80 -7.26 -8.46
N GLY A 59 -1.42 -5.97 -8.46
CA GLY A 59 -0.30 -5.43 -9.23
C GLY A 59 -0.62 -5.15 -10.69
N ALA A 60 0.29 -4.42 -11.36
CA ALA A 60 0.08 -3.89 -12.70
C ALA A 60 -0.13 -4.99 -13.76
N ARG A 61 0.61 -6.10 -13.67
CA ARG A 61 0.50 -7.21 -14.60
C ARG A 61 -0.91 -7.82 -14.62
N VAL A 62 -1.48 -8.07 -13.46
CA VAL A 62 -2.83 -8.62 -13.34
C VAL A 62 -3.88 -7.61 -13.80
N LEU A 63 -3.71 -6.32 -13.48
CA LEU A 63 -4.58 -5.25 -13.98
C LEU A 63 -4.60 -5.23 -15.52
N VAL A 64 -3.45 -5.29 -16.17
CA VAL A 64 -3.33 -5.34 -17.64
C VAL A 64 -4.03 -6.56 -18.22
N ARG A 65 -3.82 -7.76 -17.66
CA ARG A 65 -4.50 -8.99 -18.12
C ARG A 65 -6.02 -8.87 -18.00
N ARG A 66 -6.52 -8.32 -16.91
CA ARG A 66 -7.96 -8.05 -16.71
C ARG A 66 -8.50 -7.03 -17.72
N ALA A 67 -7.73 -5.99 -18.00
CA ALA A 67 -8.08 -5.00 -19.02
C ALA A 67 -8.16 -5.62 -20.42
N LEU A 68 -7.21 -6.47 -20.79
CA LEU A 68 -7.22 -7.22 -22.04
C LEU A 68 -8.40 -8.20 -22.13
N ALA A 69 -8.72 -8.89 -21.05
CA ALA A 69 -9.86 -9.80 -20.98
C ALA A 69 -11.21 -9.06 -20.89
N GLY A 70 -11.21 -7.79 -20.42
CA GLY A 70 -12.42 -7.04 -20.09
C GLY A 70 -13.19 -7.59 -18.88
N SER A 71 -12.53 -8.44 -18.06
CA SER A 71 -13.08 -9.22 -16.95
C SER A 71 -12.06 -9.40 -15.84
N ILE A 72 -12.54 -9.71 -14.62
CA ILE A 72 -11.70 -10.16 -13.50
C ILE A 72 -11.00 -11.48 -13.84
N GLU A 73 -11.71 -12.39 -14.49
CA GLU A 73 -11.14 -13.65 -15.02
C GLU A 73 -10.32 -13.37 -16.27
N HIS A 74 -9.06 -13.84 -16.28
CA HIS A 74 -8.09 -13.48 -17.32
C HIS A 74 -7.16 -14.61 -17.73
N ASP A 75 -7.52 -15.85 -17.44
CA ASP A 75 -6.69 -17.04 -17.73
C ASP A 75 -6.43 -17.27 -19.23
N GLY A 76 -7.31 -16.75 -20.09
CA GLY A 76 -7.18 -16.85 -21.56
C GLY A 76 -6.19 -15.87 -22.20
N ILE A 77 -5.60 -14.93 -21.43
CA ILE A 77 -4.66 -13.94 -21.97
C ILE A 77 -3.24 -14.51 -21.99
N GLY A 78 -2.63 -14.55 -23.20
CA GLY A 78 -1.29 -15.06 -23.42
C GLY A 78 -0.19 -14.19 -22.81
N GLU A 79 0.98 -14.80 -22.62
CA GLU A 79 2.13 -14.13 -22.01
C GLU A 79 2.70 -13.02 -22.90
N GLU A 80 2.87 -13.28 -24.20
CA GLU A 80 3.38 -12.32 -25.19
C GLU A 80 2.48 -11.08 -25.29
N GLU A 81 1.15 -11.28 -25.33
CA GLU A 81 0.16 -10.21 -25.33
C GLU A 81 0.21 -9.40 -24.02
N THR A 82 0.38 -10.10 -22.89
CA THR A 82 0.51 -9.45 -21.58
C THR A 82 1.74 -8.57 -21.52
N GLU A 83 2.91 -9.03 -21.97
CA GLU A 83 4.16 -8.25 -21.94
C GLU A 83 4.08 -7.00 -22.83
N ALA A 84 3.56 -7.15 -24.05
CA ALA A 84 3.39 -6.03 -24.97
C ALA A 84 2.45 -4.95 -24.38
N ALA A 85 1.31 -5.37 -23.84
CA ALA A 85 0.35 -4.47 -23.22
C ALA A 85 0.88 -3.85 -21.92
N LEU A 86 1.61 -4.62 -21.10
CA LEU A 86 2.23 -4.12 -19.88
C LEU A 86 3.24 -3.01 -20.16
N ALA A 87 4.03 -3.12 -21.23
CA ALA A 87 4.97 -2.08 -21.64
C ALA A 87 4.23 -0.76 -21.96
N LEU A 88 3.14 -0.83 -22.74
CA LEU A 88 2.30 0.34 -23.06
C LEU A 88 1.64 0.95 -21.82
N PHE A 89 1.12 0.10 -20.94
CA PHE A 89 0.53 0.55 -19.67
C PHE A 89 1.57 1.29 -18.81
N MET A 90 2.76 0.71 -18.67
CA MET A 90 3.83 1.27 -17.86
C MET A 90 4.35 2.60 -18.39
N GLU A 91 4.39 2.77 -19.72
CA GLU A 91 4.73 4.04 -20.37
C GLU A 91 3.65 5.08 -20.08
N ALA A 92 2.38 4.75 -20.31
CA ALA A 92 1.26 5.65 -20.06
C ALA A 92 1.11 6.04 -18.58
N TYR A 93 1.49 5.15 -17.66
CA TYR A 93 1.39 5.39 -16.22
C TYR A 93 2.58 6.19 -15.66
N ALA A 94 3.75 6.17 -16.32
CA ALA A 94 4.98 6.78 -15.79
C ALA A 94 4.84 8.30 -15.51
N ASP A 95 4.04 9.00 -16.30
CA ASP A 95 3.85 10.46 -16.22
C ASP A 95 2.50 10.86 -15.62
N SER A 96 1.72 9.90 -15.06
CA SER A 96 0.33 10.13 -14.68
C SER A 96 0.09 9.86 -13.20
N HIS A 97 0.25 10.91 -12.38
CA HIS A 97 -0.16 10.89 -10.96
C HIS A 97 -1.05 12.10 -10.60
N ALA A 98 -1.39 12.94 -11.59
CA ALA A 98 -2.07 14.19 -11.38
C ALA A 98 -3.52 14.07 -10.87
N LEU A 99 -4.13 12.90 -11.02
CA LEU A 99 -5.50 12.62 -10.59
C LEU A 99 -5.56 11.80 -9.29
N THR A 100 -4.40 11.34 -8.78
CA THR A 100 -4.33 10.60 -7.53
C THR A 100 -4.48 11.56 -6.34
N GLU A 101 -5.34 11.21 -5.40
CA GLU A 101 -5.61 12.00 -4.21
C GLU A 101 -5.36 11.19 -2.93
N VAL A 102 -4.91 11.90 -1.88
CA VAL A 102 -4.77 11.31 -0.53
C VAL A 102 -6.14 11.25 0.14
N TYR A 103 -6.53 10.08 0.67
CA TYR A 103 -7.80 9.96 1.36
C TYR A 103 -7.89 10.85 2.60
N PRO A 104 -9.10 11.35 2.93
CA PRO A 104 -9.34 12.12 4.14
C PRO A 104 -8.92 11.36 5.41
N GLY A 105 -8.22 12.05 6.30
CA GLY A 105 -7.76 11.45 7.58
C GLY A 105 -6.38 10.81 7.53
N VAL A 106 -5.84 10.48 6.35
CA VAL A 106 -4.53 9.83 6.19
C VAL A 106 -3.41 10.64 6.81
N VAL A 107 -3.24 11.89 6.37
CA VAL A 107 -2.13 12.73 6.85
C VAL A 107 -2.18 12.94 8.36
N ASP A 108 -3.39 13.15 8.92
CA ASP A 108 -3.56 13.36 10.35
C ASP A 108 -3.19 12.11 11.14
N THR A 109 -3.63 10.93 10.66
CA THR A 109 -3.31 9.64 11.30
C THR A 109 -1.82 9.34 11.24
N LEU A 110 -1.17 9.49 10.07
CA LEU A 110 0.27 9.25 9.94
C LEU A 110 1.08 10.23 10.81
N ARG A 111 0.67 11.49 10.86
CA ARG A 111 1.29 12.52 11.73
C ARG A 111 1.15 12.15 13.18
N TRP A 112 -0.04 11.72 13.61
CA TRP A 112 -0.29 11.32 14.99
C TRP A 112 0.56 10.10 15.39
N LEU A 113 0.59 9.05 14.56
CA LEU A 113 1.42 7.86 14.80
C LEU A 113 2.90 8.22 14.94
N LYS A 114 3.42 9.06 14.03
CA LYS A 114 4.81 9.53 14.08
C LYS A 114 5.14 10.27 15.37
N ARG A 115 4.24 11.17 15.82
CA ARG A 115 4.40 11.91 17.08
C ARG A 115 4.39 11.02 18.32
N ASN A 116 3.68 9.90 18.26
CA ASN A 116 3.63 8.92 19.34
C ASN A 116 4.71 7.84 19.23
N GLY A 117 5.72 8.04 18.38
CA GLY A 117 6.88 7.13 18.26
C GLY A 117 6.56 5.77 17.64
N VAL A 118 5.44 5.64 16.95
CA VAL A 118 5.06 4.41 16.25
C VAL A 118 5.85 4.30 14.95
N GLU A 119 6.56 3.19 14.76
CA GLU A 119 7.24 2.90 13.50
C GLU A 119 6.22 2.62 12.41
N MET A 120 6.47 3.11 11.19
CA MET A 120 5.57 2.92 10.07
C MET A 120 6.28 2.36 8.85
N ALA A 121 5.59 1.45 8.15
CA ALA A 121 6.03 0.88 6.88
C ALA A 121 4.93 0.94 5.83
N LEU A 122 5.33 0.99 4.56
CA LEU A 122 4.46 0.85 3.41
C LEU A 122 4.72 -0.50 2.75
N ILE A 123 3.66 -1.26 2.47
CA ILE A 123 3.72 -2.57 1.81
C ILE A 123 2.62 -2.63 0.75
N THR A 124 3.01 -2.55 -0.52
CA THR A 124 2.06 -2.47 -1.64
C THR A 124 2.40 -3.46 -2.75
N ASN A 125 1.38 -3.89 -3.51
CA ASN A 125 1.57 -4.68 -4.75
C ASN A 125 1.91 -3.80 -5.98
N LYS A 126 1.94 -2.47 -5.81
CA LYS A 126 2.39 -1.53 -6.83
C LYS A 126 3.89 -1.74 -7.13
N PRO A 127 4.32 -1.78 -8.41
CA PRO A 127 5.74 -1.87 -8.74
C PRO A 127 6.58 -0.78 -8.06
N GLU A 128 7.72 -1.16 -7.45
CA GLU A 128 8.57 -0.30 -6.62
C GLU A 128 8.94 1.02 -7.31
N ARG A 129 9.23 0.97 -8.62
CA ARG A 129 9.64 2.14 -9.40
C ARG A 129 8.61 3.30 -9.41
N PHE A 130 7.33 2.99 -9.17
CA PHE A 130 6.26 3.99 -9.11
C PHE A 130 5.92 4.44 -7.70
N VAL A 131 6.45 3.76 -6.67
CA VAL A 131 6.09 4.06 -5.29
C VAL A 131 6.75 5.36 -4.82
N ALA A 132 8.06 5.50 -5.02
CA ALA A 132 8.79 6.67 -4.54
C ALA A 132 8.31 7.98 -5.21
N PRO A 133 8.14 8.07 -6.55
CA PRO A 133 7.59 9.28 -7.18
C PRO A 133 6.21 9.67 -6.64
N LEU A 134 5.31 8.69 -6.49
CA LEU A 134 3.97 8.93 -5.96
C LEU A 134 4.00 9.42 -4.50
N LEU A 135 4.83 8.82 -3.66
CA LEU A 135 4.97 9.24 -2.27
C LEU A 135 5.56 10.65 -2.14
N ASP A 136 6.48 11.03 -3.03
CA ASP A 136 7.06 12.38 -3.07
C ASP A 136 6.00 13.42 -3.46
N GLU A 137 5.21 13.15 -4.49
CA GLU A 137 4.12 14.01 -4.94
C GLU A 137 3.04 14.17 -3.86
N MET A 138 2.63 13.09 -3.22
CA MET A 138 1.65 13.07 -2.13
C MET A 138 2.25 13.55 -0.78
N LYS A 139 3.56 13.80 -0.70
CA LYS A 139 4.30 14.20 0.52
C LYS A 139 4.15 13.19 1.67
N LEU A 140 4.04 11.91 1.34
CA LEU A 140 3.83 10.83 2.32
C LEU A 140 5.12 10.08 2.66
N GLY A 141 6.15 10.10 1.82
CA GLY A 141 7.39 9.31 1.98
C GLY A 141 8.07 9.50 3.34
N ARG A 142 8.01 10.72 3.91
CA ARG A 142 8.59 11.10 5.20
C ARG A 142 8.04 10.34 6.42
N TYR A 143 6.93 9.62 6.28
CA TYR A 143 6.31 8.88 7.37
C TYR A 143 6.83 7.44 7.48
N PHE A 144 7.34 6.86 6.40
CA PHE A 144 7.67 5.45 6.33
C PHE A 144 9.16 5.20 6.45
N ARG A 145 9.52 4.31 7.38
CA ARG A 145 10.89 3.84 7.55
C ARG A 145 11.23 2.72 6.58
N TRP A 146 10.26 1.90 6.22
CA TRP A 146 10.40 0.83 5.23
C TRP A 146 9.32 0.97 4.16
N ILE A 147 9.73 0.78 2.92
CA ILE A 147 8.85 0.83 1.75
C ILE A 147 9.12 -0.43 0.94
N ILE A 148 8.08 -1.26 0.76
CA ILE A 148 8.12 -2.51 0.02
C ILE A 148 7.12 -2.41 -1.13
N GLY A 149 7.63 -2.36 -2.35
CA GLY A 149 6.85 -2.45 -3.59
C GLY A 149 6.54 -3.90 -3.97
N GLY A 150 5.71 -4.08 -4.98
CA GLY A 150 5.24 -5.41 -5.41
C GLY A 150 6.33 -6.31 -5.99
N ASP A 151 7.44 -5.75 -6.44
CA ASP A 151 8.58 -6.44 -7.02
C ASP A 151 9.87 -6.30 -6.17
N THR A 152 9.78 -5.71 -4.98
CA THR A 152 10.91 -5.64 -4.01
C THR A 152 11.30 -7.01 -3.48
N LEU A 153 10.31 -7.89 -3.27
CA LEU A 153 10.49 -9.29 -2.87
C LEU A 153 9.93 -10.22 -3.95
N PRO A 154 10.36 -11.50 -3.97
CA PRO A 154 9.81 -12.47 -4.93
C PRO A 154 8.30 -12.72 -4.77
N GLN A 155 7.76 -12.54 -3.57
CA GLN A 155 6.36 -12.73 -3.23
C GLN A 155 5.71 -11.38 -2.90
N GLN A 156 4.46 -11.22 -3.36
CA GLN A 156 3.61 -10.06 -3.05
C GLN A 156 2.35 -10.51 -2.31
N LYS A 157 1.63 -9.58 -1.70
CA LYS A 157 0.34 -9.87 -1.02
C LYS A 157 -0.61 -10.60 -1.99
N PRO A 158 -1.27 -11.69 -1.57
CA PRO A 158 -1.57 -12.10 -0.18
C PRO A 158 -0.50 -12.94 0.53
N ASP A 159 0.67 -13.19 -0.06
CA ASP A 159 1.78 -13.84 0.65
C ASP A 159 2.27 -12.93 1.81
N PRO A 160 2.52 -13.50 3.02
CA PRO A 160 2.92 -12.71 4.18
C PRO A 160 4.38 -12.23 4.15
N ALA A 161 5.17 -12.59 3.16
CA ALA A 161 6.63 -12.38 3.13
C ALA A 161 7.03 -10.94 3.42
N ALA A 162 6.33 -9.95 2.83
CA ALA A 162 6.64 -8.54 3.03
C ALA A 162 6.39 -8.08 4.48
N LEU A 163 5.29 -8.53 5.09
CA LEU A 163 4.95 -8.20 6.48
C LEU A 163 5.99 -8.82 7.45
N LEU A 164 6.26 -10.11 7.28
CA LEU A 164 7.25 -10.85 8.09
C LEU A 164 8.65 -10.22 7.95
N PHE A 165 9.01 -9.82 6.73
CA PHE A 165 10.28 -9.16 6.49
C PHE A 165 10.39 -7.83 7.24
N VAL A 166 9.39 -6.96 7.16
CA VAL A 166 9.37 -5.66 7.84
C VAL A 166 9.40 -5.84 9.35
N MET A 167 8.60 -6.74 9.92
CA MET A 167 8.60 -7.04 11.36
C MET A 167 9.98 -7.52 11.83
N LYS A 168 10.62 -8.42 11.08
CA LYS A 168 11.97 -8.89 11.37
C LYS A 168 12.98 -7.74 11.35
N MET A 169 12.91 -6.84 10.37
CA MET A 169 13.80 -5.67 10.28
C MET A 169 13.57 -4.66 11.40
N ALA A 170 12.34 -4.55 11.87
CA ALA A 170 11.97 -3.68 12.99
C ALA A 170 12.27 -4.29 14.37
N GLY A 171 12.48 -5.61 14.46
CA GLY A 171 12.59 -6.33 15.72
C GLY A 171 11.28 -6.28 16.52
N ILE A 172 10.15 -6.44 15.83
CA ILE A 172 8.80 -6.33 16.41
C ILE A 172 8.03 -7.61 16.12
N GLU A 173 7.39 -8.14 17.15
CA GLU A 173 6.58 -9.35 17.08
C GLU A 173 5.17 -9.03 16.55
N PRO A 174 4.43 -10.03 15.98
CA PRO A 174 3.11 -9.80 15.38
C PRO A 174 2.08 -9.15 16.32
N GLU A 175 2.14 -9.44 17.63
CA GLU A 175 1.22 -8.91 18.63
C GLU A 175 1.37 -7.40 18.83
N ASP A 176 2.56 -6.86 18.55
CA ASP A 176 2.90 -5.43 18.64
C ASP A 176 2.78 -4.72 17.29
N ALA A 177 2.34 -5.43 16.25
CA ALA A 177 2.16 -4.91 14.91
C ALA A 177 0.67 -4.80 14.52
N LEU A 178 0.38 -3.87 13.62
CA LEU A 178 -0.90 -3.72 12.94
C LEU A 178 -0.66 -3.60 11.43
N PHE A 179 -1.47 -4.27 10.63
CA PHE A 179 -1.55 -4.01 9.20
C PHE A 179 -2.84 -3.29 8.86
N VAL A 180 -2.77 -2.27 8.02
CA VAL A 180 -3.91 -1.48 7.55
C VAL A 180 -3.99 -1.61 6.03
N GLY A 181 -5.14 -2.05 5.53
CA GLY A 181 -5.38 -2.25 4.11
C GLY A 181 -6.85 -2.14 3.77
N ASP A 182 -7.22 -2.42 2.53
CA ASP A 182 -8.59 -2.27 2.04
C ASP A 182 -9.08 -3.49 1.23
N SER A 183 -8.19 -4.44 0.98
CA SER A 183 -8.47 -5.56 0.08
C SER A 183 -8.34 -6.92 0.75
N ARG A 184 -8.90 -7.93 0.09
CA ARG A 184 -8.68 -9.35 0.43
C ARG A 184 -7.20 -9.70 0.55
N ASN A 185 -6.34 -9.16 -0.32
CA ASN A 185 -4.91 -9.44 -0.30
C ASN A 185 -4.26 -9.00 1.01
N ASP A 186 -4.70 -7.87 1.55
CA ASP A 186 -4.21 -7.32 2.81
C ASP A 186 -4.63 -8.17 4.00
N VAL A 187 -5.92 -8.50 4.05
CA VAL A 187 -6.47 -9.32 5.13
C VAL A 187 -5.83 -10.70 5.16
N LEU A 188 -5.64 -11.34 3.99
CA LEU A 188 -5.01 -12.66 3.92
C LEU A 188 -3.53 -12.61 4.28
N ALA A 189 -2.77 -11.60 3.82
CA ALA A 189 -1.37 -11.42 4.18
C ALA A 189 -1.21 -11.21 5.69
N ALA A 190 -2.05 -10.37 6.30
CA ALA A 190 -2.05 -10.12 7.73
C ALA A 190 -2.36 -11.39 8.54
N LYS A 191 -3.41 -12.14 8.16
CA LYS A 191 -3.77 -13.42 8.79
C LYS A 191 -2.62 -14.43 8.72
N ALA A 192 -2.01 -14.58 7.54
CA ALA A 192 -0.89 -15.50 7.34
C ALA A 192 0.37 -15.09 8.11
N ALA A 193 0.56 -13.78 8.36
CA ALA A 193 1.65 -13.25 9.17
C ALA A 193 1.35 -13.25 10.69
N GLY A 194 0.14 -13.61 11.12
CA GLY A 194 -0.29 -13.55 12.52
C GLY A 194 -0.51 -12.13 13.04
N VAL A 195 -0.66 -11.14 12.15
CA VAL A 195 -0.80 -9.71 12.47
C VAL A 195 -2.28 -9.32 12.48
N ARG A 196 -2.68 -8.47 13.43
CA ARG A 196 -4.01 -7.86 13.41
C ARG A 196 -4.19 -6.98 12.16
N CYS A 197 -5.37 -7.03 11.56
CA CYS A 197 -5.70 -6.24 10.37
C CYS A 197 -6.86 -5.29 10.63
N ALA A 198 -6.66 -3.99 10.39
CA ALA A 198 -7.73 -3.01 10.25
C ALA A 198 -8.00 -2.80 8.76
N ALA A 199 -9.24 -2.99 8.34
CA ALA A 199 -9.61 -2.92 6.93
C ALA A 199 -10.58 -1.77 6.65
N LEU A 200 -10.29 -1.00 5.59
CA LEU A 200 -11.02 0.19 5.19
C LEU A 200 -12.15 -0.14 4.21
N THR A 201 -13.32 0.46 4.44
CA THR A 201 -14.52 0.21 3.63
C THR A 201 -14.51 0.93 2.29
N TYR A 202 -13.76 2.01 2.15
CA TYR A 202 -13.75 2.87 0.97
C TYR A 202 -12.84 2.41 -0.17
N GLY A 203 -12.02 1.39 0.07
CA GLY A 203 -11.00 0.93 -0.88
C GLY A 203 -11.51 -0.02 -1.98
N TYR A 204 -10.62 -0.90 -2.47
CA TYR A 204 -10.83 -1.69 -3.68
C TYR A 204 -10.82 -3.19 -3.41
N ASN A 205 -11.94 -3.75 -2.97
CA ASN A 205 -12.06 -5.19 -2.72
C ASN A 205 -12.88 -5.91 -3.81
N HIS A 206 -12.57 -5.66 -5.09
CA HIS A 206 -13.19 -6.33 -6.24
C HIS A 206 -14.73 -6.26 -6.24
N GLY A 207 -15.30 -5.14 -5.73
CA GLY A 207 -16.74 -4.93 -5.63
C GLY A 207 -17.43 -5.67 -4.47
N ARG A 208 -16.67 -6.31 -3.57
CA ARG A 208 -17.20 -7.03 -2.38
C ARG A 208 -16.95 -6.24 -1.10
N PRO A 209 -17.88 -6.29 -0.12
CA PRO A 209 -17.63 -5.70 1.19
C PRO A 209 -16.40 -6.30 1.86
N ILE A 210 -15.48 -5.48 2.35
CA ILE A 210 -14.25 -5.95 3.00
C ILE A 210 -14.51 -6.75 4.28
N ALA A 211 -15.65 -6.52 4.92
CA ALA A 211 -16.09 -7.28 6.09
C ALA A 211 -16.23 -8.79 5.82
N GLU A 212 -16.50 -9.20 4.57
CA GLU A 212 -16.57 -10.62 4.19
C GLU A 212 -15.23 -11.34 4.30
N GLU A 213 -14.12 -10.62 4.25
CA GLU A 213 -12.78 -11.16 4.45
C GLU A 213 -12.44 -11.35 5.94
N ALA A 214 -13.35 -10.97 6.85
CA ALA A 214 -13.22 -11.11 8.31
C ALA A 214 -11.87 -10.55 8.84
N PRO A 215 -11.56 -9.26 8.64
CA PRO A 215 -10.41 -8.63 9.28
C PRO A 215 -10.62 -8.51 10.80
N THR A 216 -9.59 -8.10 11.55
CA THR A 216 -9.72 -7.87 13.00
C THR A 216 -10.65 -6.70 13.30
N LEU A 217 -10.61 -5.66 12.45
CA LEU A 217 -11.41 -4.44 12.57
C LEU A 217 -11.81 -3.96 11.17
N VAL A 218 -13.03 -3.44 11.05
CA VAL A 218 -13.50 -2.71 9.87
C VAL A 218 -13.72 -1.26 10.25
N ILE A 219 -13.16 -0.33 9.49
CA ILE A 219 -13.22 1.12 9.74
C ILE A 219 -13.62 1.86 8.46
N ASP A 220 -14.29 2.97 8.63
CA ASP A 220 -14.73 3.82 7.50
C ASP A 220 -13.73 4.97 7.24
N ASN A 221 -12.86 5.28 8.20
CA ASN A 221 -11.84 6.31 8.08
C ASN A 221 -10.60 5.91 8.87
N LEU A 222 -9.42 6.30 8.38
CA LEU A 222 -8.17 6.00 9.09
C LEU A 222 -8.12 6.66 10.49
N ARG A 223 -8.81 7.78 10.68
CA ARG A 223 -8.91 8.44 11.99
C ARG A 223 -9.63 7.60 13.04
N ASP A 224 -10.43 6.60 12.64
CA ASP A 224 -11.13 5.71 13.57
C ASP A 224 -10.16 4.83 14.38
N LEU A 225 -8.90 4.72 13.93
CA LEU A 225 -7.83 4.10 14.70
C LEU A 225 -7.38 4.95 15.90
N LEU A 226 -7.56 6.26 15.84
CA LEU A 226 -7.02 7.20 16.81
C LEU A 226 -7.93 7.30 18.05
N PRO A 227 -7.36 7.63 19.23
CA PRO A 227 -8.16 7.99 20.40
C PRO A 227 -9.08 9.16 20.09
N CYS A 228 -10.28 9.17 20.68
CA CYS A 228 -11.22 10.29 20.55
C CYS A 228 -10.57 11.61 20.98
N ALA A 229 -10.99 12.72 20.37
CA ALA A 229 -10.40 14.06 20.56
C ALA A 229 -10.34 14.52 22.03
N ASP A 230 -11.25 14.06 22.88
CA ASP A 230 -11.27 14.36 24.31
C ASP A 230 -10.10 13.73 25.09
N GLN A 231 -9.44 12.70 24.52
CA GLN A 231 -8.25 12.07 25.10
C GLN A 231 -6.94 12.62 24.50
N ALA A 232 -7.02 13.34 23.37
CA ALA A 232 -5.87 13.87 22.65
C ALA A 232 -5.43 15.28 23.13
N ALA A 233 -6.15 15.91 24.05
CA ALA A 233 -5.95 17.30 24.46
C ALA A 233 -4.68 17.57 25.30
N GLU A 234 -3.88 16.54 25.62
CA GLU A 234 -2.68 16.67 26.48
C GLU A 234 -1.33 16.58 25.74
N ILE A 235 -1.32 16.58 24.39
CA ILE A 235 -0.07 16.42 23.63
C ILE A 235 0.36 17.74 23.00
N VAL A 236 1.26 18.45 23.69
CA VAL A 236 1.99 19.64 23.20
C VAL A 236 2.96 19.20 22.09
N LEU A 237 2.92 19.92 20.95
CA LEU A 237 3.65 19.63 19.74
C LEU A 237 5.07 20.17 19.77
N PRO A 238 6.12 19.40 19.42
CA PRO A 238 7.38 19.97 18.96
C PRO A 238 7.34 20.31 17.47
N ASP A 239 8.09 21.33 17.12
CA ASP A 239 8.19 22.07 15.89
C ASP A 239 8.63 21.23 14.66
N ASP A 240 8.03 21.49 13.50
CA ASP A 240 8.25 20.81 12.18
C ASP A 240 9.51 21.35 11.46
N SER A 241 10.70 21.36 12.09
CA SER A 241 11.93 21.95 11.53
C SER A 241 12.95 20.91 11.01
N LEU A 242 12.54 19.94 10.20
CA LEU A 242 13.49 19.17 9.40
C LEU A 242 13.52 19.71 7.96
N SER A 243 14.72 20.07 7.47
CA SER A 243 14.89 20.62 6.12
C SER A 243 14.61 19.56 5.04
N PRO A 244 14.18 19.98 3.83
CA PRO A 244 13.96 19.07 2.71
C PRO A 244 15.19 18.25 2.28
N SER A 245 16.40 18.70 2.63
CA SER A 245 17.67 18.02 2.37
C SER A 245 17.88 16.79 3.26
N ASP A 246 17.53 16.88 4.54
CA ASP A 246 17.69 15.76 5.50
C ASP A 246 16.74 14.60 5.19
N GLN A 247 15.60 14.90 4.57
CA GLN A 247 14.60 13.92 4.17
C GLN A 247 15.05 13.09 2.95
N ARG A 248 15.72 13.70 1.97
CA ARG A 248 16.25 12.99 0.77
C ARG A 248 17.43 12.10 1.10
N ASP A 249 18.33 12.53 1.97
CA ASP A 249 19.54 11.78 2.32
C ASP A 249 19.20 10.54 3.15
N GLN A 250 18.18 10.59 4.01
CA GLN A 250 17.69 9.41 4.73
C GLN A 250 17.02 8.38 3.79
N ALA A 251 16.17 8.81 2.87
CA ALA A 251 15.50 7.91 1.91
C ALA A 251 16.52 7.23 0.97
N VAL A 252 17.50 7.99 0.46
CA VAL A 252 18.56 7.47 -0.44
C VAL A 252 19.54 6.57 0.31
N ALA A 253 19.91 6.88 1.56
CA ALA A 253 20.80 6.05 2.38
C ALA A 253 20.13 4.71 2.75
N VAL A 254 18.84 4.73 3.07
CA VAL A 254 18.06 3.52 3.33
C VAL A 254 17.97 2.66 2.08
N SER A 255 17.62 3.23 0.91
CA SER A 255 17.55 2.51 -0.37
C SER A 255 18.88 1.85 -0.76
N LYS A 256 20.02 2.55 -0.62
CA LYS A 256 21.36 1.98 -0.93
C LYS A 256 21.81 0.89 0.04
N LEU A 257 21.47 1.02 1.32
CA LEU A 257 21.73 -0.04 2.32
C LEU A 257 20.87 -1.27 2.04
N TRP A 258 19.64 -1.06 1.59
CA TRP A 258 18.68 -2.08 1.20
C TRP A 258 19.17 -2.95 0.02
N MET A 259 19.66 -2.32 -1.04
CA MET A 259 20.23 -3.05 -2.18
C MET A 259 21.43 -3.93 -1.80
N LYS A 260 22.18 -3.55 -0.78
CA LYS A 260 23.29 -4.37 -0.27
C LYS A 260 22.78 -5.59 0.53
N VAL A 261 21.73 -5.43 1.33
CA VAL A 261 21.12 -6.51 2.13
C VAL A 261 20.42 -7.53 1.24
N ILE A 262 19.63 -7.09 0.26
CA ILE A 262 18.95 -7.97 -0.70
C ILE A 262 19.97 -8.77 -1.52
N LYS A 263 21.05 -8.13 -2.00
CA LYS A 263 22.13 -8.82 -2.72
C LYS A 263 22.91 -9.80 -1.82
N ALA A 264 23.03 -9.53 -0.53
CA ALA A 264 23.66 -10.45 0.42
C ALA A 264 22.76 -11.67 0.70
N LEU A 265 21.46 -11.48 0.85
CA LEU A 265 20.48 -12.57 1.07
C LEU A 265 20.31 -13.45 -0.17
N ALA A 266 20.35 -12.87 -1.37
CA ALA A 266 20.34 -13.64 -2.62
C ALA A 266 21.57 -14.53 -2.77
N ARG A 267 22.75 -14.09 -2.30
CA ARG A 267 23.99 -14.89 -2.31
C ARG A 267 24.00 -16.04 -1.29
N TRP A 268 23.23 -15.91 -0.22
CA TRP A 268 23.15 -16.94 0.84
C TRP A 268 22.28 -18.13 0.42
N ARG A 269 21.25 -17.91 -0.43
CA ARG A 269 20.31 -18.94 -0.90
C ARG A 269 20.89 -19.90 -1.95
N TRP A 270 22.08 -19.62 -2.49
CA TRP A 270 22.77 -20.49 -3.50
C TRP A 270 23.88 -21.35 -2.87
N ARG A 271 23.99 -21.42 -1.53
CA ARG A 271 24.99 -22.23 -0.82
C ARG A 271 24.40 -23.19 0.23
N ALA A 272 23.11 -23.49 0.16
CA ALA A 272 22.45 -24.49 0.99
C ALA A 272 21.83 -25.58 0.14
#